data_02f28d94029f814fb05aed127cc2753f
#
_entry.id   02f28d94029f814fb05aed127cc2753f
#
_cell.length_a   1.000
_cell.length_b   1.000
_cell.length_c   1.000
_cell.angle_alpha   90.00
_cell.angle_beta   90.00
_cell.angle_gamma   90.00
#
_symmetry.space_group_name_H-M   'P 1'
#
loop_
_entity.id
_entity.type
_entity.pdbx_description
1 polymer ?
#
loop_
_entity_poly.entity_id
_entity_poly.type
_entity_poly.pdbx_seq_one_letter_code
_entity_poly.pdbx_strand_id
1 'polypeptide(L)'
;MTTRWPKVKRPDKFEHFLNRAEVVSEMSTCLRRKIGAIIVGQDGVELSSGYVGSPRTTAHCIDTGICLRRELNIPPGQRYELCRSVHAEQNAIINAARTGISIVGGEMYISSERNKAAYDASRGENDRIYGPCLICKKLIINAGITRVHMRERGVGVKSYDVAELKELLAQEEEEIKRSLQPKTKEKK
;
A
#
# COMPACT_ATOMS: atom_id res chain seq x y z
N MET A 1 37.77 20.89 -32.17
CA MET A 1 36.99 21.47 -31.05
C MET A 1 36.08 20.38 -30.51
N THR A 2 36.37 19.87 -29.31
CA THR A 2 35.50 18.86 -28.65
C THR A 2 34.31 19.57 -28.04
N THR A 3 33.15 19.44 -28.63
CA THR A 3 31.88 19.92 -28.07
C THR A 3 31.59 19.16 -26.78
N ARG A 4 31.81 19.79 -25.63
CA ARG A 4 31.51 19.20 -24.33
C ARG A 4 30.01 19.43 -24.03
N TRP A 5 29.24 18.36 -23.98
CA TRP A 5 27.84 18.42 -23.59
C TRP A 5 27.70 18.91 -22.14
N PRO A 6 26.68 19.71 -21.83
CA PRO A 6 26.41 20.14 -20.47
C PRO A 6 26.13 18.93 -19.56
N LYS A 7 26.65 18.97 -18.33
CA LYS A 7 26.33 17.93 -17.33
C LYS A 7 24.86 18.00 -16.97
N VAL A 8 24.12 16.93 -17.25
CA VAL A 8 22.72 16.81 -16.87
C VAL A 8 22.63 16.02 -15.56
N LYS A 9 21.92 16.58 -14.57
CA LYS A 9 21.67 15.87 -13.30
C LYS A 9 20.58 14.81 -13.52
N ARG A 10 20.88 13.56 -13.20
CA ARG A 10 19.88 12.49 -13.19
C ARG A 10 18.89 12.72 -12.04
N PRO A 11 17.61 12.35 -12.21
CA PRO A 11 16.67 12.26 -11.10
C PRO A 11 17.20 11.33 -10.00
N ASP A 12 16.85 11.60 -8.76
CA ASP A 12 17.10 10.67 -7.68
C ASP A 12 16.32 9.37 -7.90
N LYS A 13 16.99 8.22 -7.75
CA LYS A 13 16.38 6.91 -7.95
C LYS A 13 15.19 6.66 -7.02
N PHE A 14 15.30 7.09 -5.78
CA PHE A 14 14.25 6.95 -4.77
C PHE A 14 12.97 7.68 -5.21
N GLU A 15 13.09 8.97 -5.55
CA GLU A 15 11.99 9.77 -6.09
C GLU A 15 11.46 9.22 -7.40
N HIS A 16 12.34 8.73 -8.27
CA HIS A 16 11.95 8.13 -9.54
C HIS A 16 11.00 6.94 -9.32
N PHE A 17 11.32 6.03 -8.40
CA PHE A 17 10.49 4.86 -8.14
C PHE A 17 9.17 5.21 -7.44
N LEU A 18 9.16 6.20 -6.54
CA LEU A 18 7.91 6.70 -5.96
C LEU A 18 7.01 7.35 -7.01
N ASN A 19 7.57 8.09 -7.97
CA ASN A 19 6.82 8.66 -9.10
C ASN A 19 6.27 7.56 -10.02
N ARG A 20 7.02 6.49 -10.27
CA ARG A 20 6.51 5.32 -11.03
C ARG A 20 5.35 4.64 -10.31
N ALA A 21 5.44 4.45 -9.00
CA ALA A 21 4.32 3.94 -8.21
C ALA A 21 3.09 4.87 -8.27
N GLU A 22 3.30 6.18 -8.35
CA GLU A 22 2.23 7.17 -8.54
C GLU A 22 1.53 6.98 -9.89
N VAL A 23 2.28 6.85 -10.98
CA VAL A 23 1.70 6.56 -12.31
C VAL A 23 0.91 5.24 -12.29
N VAL A 24 1.44 4.19 -11.66
CA VAL A 24 0.71 2.92 -11.49
C VAL A 24 -0.59 3.13 -10.71
N SER A 25 -0.62 4.04 -9.72
CA SER A 25 -1.81 4.34 -8.92
C SER A 25 -2.96 4.94 -9.73
N GLU A 26 -2.69 5.57 -10.87
CA GLU A 26 -3.72 6.16 -11.73
C GLU A 26 -4.71 5.12 -12.27
N MET A 27 -4.28 3.86 -12.38
CA MET A 27 -5.11 2.74 -12.79
C MET A 27 -6.03 2.20 -11.69
N SER A 28 -6.01 2.79 -10.50
CA SER A 28 -6.82 2.33 -9.36
C SER A 28 -8.31 2.38 -9.63
N THR A 29 -9.02 1.33 -9.25
CA THR A 29 -10.47 1.20 -9.43
C THR A 29 -11.25 1.32 -8.12
N CYS A 30 -10.62 1.83 -7.07
CA CYS A 30 -11.23 2.09 -5.76
C CYS A 30 -11.80 3.50 -5.71
N LEU A 31 -13.02 3.67 -5.19
CA LEU A 31 -13.66 4.99 -5.02
C LEU A 31 -12.97 5.88 -3.99
N ARG A 32 -12.24 5.28 -3.03
CA ARG A 32 -11.71 6.00 -1.86
C ARG A 32 -10.26 6.41 -2.01
N ARG A 33 -9.46 5.61 -2.68
CA ARG A 33 -8.00 5.78 -2.76
C ARG A 33 -7.47 5.39 -4.12
N LYS A 34 -6.46 6.12 -4.57
CA LYS A 34 -5.56 5.69 -5.62
C LYS A 34 -4.29 5.18 -4.96
N ILE A 35 -3.96 3.92 -5.16
CA ILE A 35 -2.75 3.31 -4.59
C ILE A 35 -2.10 2.47 -5.66
N GLY A 36 -0.82 2.74 -5.90
CA GLY A 36 0.05 1.95 -6.76
C GLY A 36 1.27 1.46 -5.98
N ALA A 37 1.73 0.27 -6.31
CA ALA A 37 2.93 -0.32 -5.76
C ALA A 37 3.79 -0.86 -6.90
N ILE A 38 5.11 -0.67 -6.80
CA ILE A 38 6.09 -1.33 -7.64
C ILE A 38 7.09 -2.08 -6.76
N ILE A 39 7.63 -3.16 -7.27
CA ILE A 39 8.71 -3.92 -6.64
C ILE A 39 9.95 -3.78 -7.51
N VAL A 40 11.05 -3.38 -6.89
CA VAL A 40 12.34 -3.10 -7.55
C VAL A 40 13.39 -4.04 -7.01
N GLY A 41 14.13 -4.69 -7.89
CA GLY A 41 15.25 -5.57 -7.56
C GLY A 41 16.46 -4.80 -7.02
N GLN A 42 17.40 -5.53 -6.43
CA GLN A 42 18.64 -4.95 -5.90
C GLN A 42 19.49 -4.28 -6.98
N ASP A 43 19.35 -4.67 -8.23
CA ASP A 43 19.98 -4.07 -9.41
C ASP A 43 19.29 -2.78 -9.88
N GLY A 44 18.15 -2.42 -9.27
CA GLY A 44 17.36 -1.25 -9.63
C GLY A 44 16.45 -1.47 -10.84
N VAL A 45 16.16 -2.72 -11.20
CA VAL A 45 15.18 -3.07 -12.24
C VAL A 45 13.80 -3.22 -11.60
N GLU A 46 12.77 -2.64 -12.21
CA GLU A 46 11.38 -2.88 -11.81
C GLU A 46 10.97 -4.30 -12.18
N LEU A 47 10.63 -5.10 -11.18
CA LEU A 47 10.29 -6.52 -11.32
C LEU A 47 8.79 -6.74 -11.50
N SER A 48 7.97 -5.93 -10.82
CA SER A 48 6.51 -6.06 -10.84
C SER A 48 5.84 -4.79 -10.37
N SER A 49 4.58 -4.63 -10.75
CA SER A 49 3.73 -3.55 -10.28
C SER A 49 2.30 -4.02 -10.01
N GLY A 50 1.57 -3.24 -9.21
CA GLY A 50 0.17 -3.47 -8.91
C GLY A 50 -0.52 -2.20 -8.43
N TYR A 51 -1.82 -2.10 -8.64
CA TYR A 51 -2.66 -1.01 -8.14
C TYR A 51 -3.86 -1.56 -7.37
N VAL A 52 -4.49 -0.73 -6.55
CA VAL A 52 -5.69 -1.12 -5.81
C VAL A 52 -6.88 -1.28 -6.75
N GLY A 53 -7.50 -2.44 -6.75
CA GLY A 53 -8.62 -2.71 -7.64
C GLY A 53 -9.29 -4.05 -7.36
N SER A 54 -10.50 -4.23 -7.88
CA SER A 54 -11.22 -5.51 -7.75
C SER A 54 -10.46 -6.65 -8.44
N PRO A 55 -10.70 -7.89 -8.04
CA PRO A 55 -10.12 -9.05 -8.72
C PRO A 55 -10.40 -9.01 -10.22
N ARG A 56 -9.50 -9.60 -11.00
CA ARG A 56 -9.64 -9.66 -12.46
C ARG A 56 -10.99 -10.25 -12.86
N THR A 57 -11.58 -9.72 -13.91
CA THR A 57 -12.88 -10.15 -14.46
C THR A 57 -14.09 -9.92 -13.54
N THR A 58 -13.93 -9.20 -12.44
CA THR A 58 -15.04 -8.79 -11.57
C THR A 58 -15.34 -7.31 -11.69
N ALA A 59 -16.57 -6.90 -11.34
CA ALA A 59 -16.97 -5.50 -11.38
C ALA A 59 -16.12 -4.63 -10.44
N HIS A 60 -15.68 -3.47 -10.91
CA HIS A 60 -14.92 -2.53 -10.09
C HIS A 60 -15.81 -1.62 -9.24
N CYS A 61 -15.25 -1.10 -8.15
CA CYS A 61 -15.98 -0.14 -7.32
C CYS A 61 -16.36 1.13 -8.10
N ILE A 62 -15.49 1.60 -9.02
CA ILE A 62 -15.79 2.77 -9.87
C ILE A 62 -16.94 2.50 -10.85
N ASP A 63 -17.11 1.26 -11.33
CA ASP A 63 -18.16 0.90 -12.28
C ASP A 63 -19.52 0.81 -11.60
N THR A 64 -19.52 0.30 -10.36
CA THR A 64 -20.75 0.12 -9.57
C THR A 64 -21.16 1.37 -8.78
N GLY A 65 -20.25 2.32 -8.58
CA GLY A 65 -20.45 3.46 -7.68
C GLY A 65 -20.53 3.09 -6.20
N ILE A 66 -20.29 1.82 -5.85
CA ILE A 66 -20.56 1.26 -4.51
C ILE A 66 -19.25 0.90 -3.80
N CYS A 67 -19.05 1.42 -2.59
CA CYS A 67 -18.02 0.98 -1.67
C CYS A 67 -18.66 0.15 -0.54
N LEU A 68 -18.57 -1.18 -0.63
CA LEU A 68 -19.18 -2.11 0.33
C LEU A 68 -18.82 -1.80 1.79
N ARG A 69 -17.55 -1.44 2.07
CA ARG A 69 -17.13 -1.08 3.42
C ARG A 69 -17.82 0.19 3.94
N ARG A 70 -18.19 1.13 3.05
CA ARG A 70 -18.96 2.31 3.45
C ARG A 70 -20.42 1.98 3.68
N GLU A 71 -21.04 1.18 2.84
CA GLU A 71 -22.42 0.74 3.04
C GLU A 71 -22.59 -0.04 4.35
N LEU A 72 -21.61 -0.89 4.67
CA LEU A 72 -21.61 -1.64 5.93
C LEU A 72 -21.10 -0.83 7.14
N ASN A 73 -20.84 0.46 6.98
CA ASN A 73 -20.34 1.35 8.03
C ASN A 73 -19.08 0.82 8.75
N ILE A 74 -18.19 0.13 8.02
CA ILE A 74 -16.96 -0.43 8.58
C ILE A 74 -15.96 0.69 8.84
N PRO A 75 -15.44 0.82 10.10
CA PRO A 75 -14.45 1.81 10.44
C PRO A 75 -13.14 1.66 9.64
N PRO A 76 -12.35 2.75 9.48
CA PRO A 76 -11.00 2.66 8.95
C PRO A 76 -10.14 1.65 9.74
N GLY A 77 -9.25 0.93 9.04
CA GLY A 77 -8.34 -0.05 9.67
C GLY A 77 -8.94 -1.43 9.96
N GLN A 78 -10.25 -1.62 9.81
CA GLN A 78 -10.93 -2.87 10.18
C GLN A 78 -11.53 -3.60 8.98
N ARG A 79 -11.72 -4.91 9.13
CA ARG A 79 -12.47 -5.79 8.21
C ARG A 79 -12.09 -5.61 6.74
N TYR A 80 -10.78 -5.65 6.46
CA TYR A 80 -10.27 -5.52 5.09
C TYR A 80 -10.71 -6.66 4.17
N GLU A 81 -11.01 -7.83 4.74
CA GLU A 81 -11.55 -8.99 4.03
C GLU A 81 -12.90 -8.72 3.35
N LEU A 82 -13.65 -7.74 3.83
CA LEU A 82 -14.91 -7.29 3.22
C LEU A 82 -14.71 -6.22 2.14
N CYS A 83 -13.46 -5.81 1.88
CA CYS A 83 -13.17 -4.90 0.78
C CYS A 83 -13.22 -5.68 -0.54
N ARG A 84 -13.96 -5.16 -1.52
CA ARG A 84 -13.96 -5.74 -2.88
C ARG A 84 -12.59 -5.65 -3.55
N SER A 85 -11.81 -4.62 -3.21
CA SER A 85 -10.51 -4.39 -3.84
C SER A 85 -9.42 -5.25 -3.21
N VAL A 86 -8.57 -5.80 -4.06
CA VAL A 86 -7.24 -6.32 -3.72
C VAL A 86 -6.31 -5.13 -3.57
N HIS A 87 -5.43 -5.13 -2.58
CA HIS A 87 -4.52 -4.03 -2.33
C HIS A 87 -3.40 -3.97 -3.38
N ALA A 88 -2.80 -2.80 -3.57
CA ALA A 88 -1.75 -2.58 -4.55
C ALA A 88 -0.53 -3.47 -4.30
N GLU A 89 -0.13 -3.61 -3.04
CA GLU A 89 0.97 -4.46 -2.58
C GLU A 89 0.69 -5.94 -2.91
N GLN A 90 -0.52 -6.40 -2.65
CA GLN A 90 -0.96 -7.76 -2.97
C GLN A 90 -0.90 -8.00 -4.49
N ASN A 91 -1.44 -7.06 -5.28
CA ASN A 91 -1.44 -7.18 -6.74
C ASN A 91 -0.01 -7.19 -7.31
N ALA A 92 0.92 -6.38 -6.76
CA ALA A 92 2.32 -6.39 -7.17
C ALA A 92 2.97 -7.76 -6.90
N ILE A 93 2.76 -8.36 -5.72
CA ILE A 93 3.28 -9.69 -5.37
C ILE A 93 2.65 -10.77 -6.25
N ILE A 94 1.33 -10.73 -6.43
CA ILE A 94 0.60 -11.70 -7.27
C ILE A 94 1.03 -11.60 -8.73
N ASN A 95 1.24 -10.40 -9.26
CA ASN A 95 1.68 -10.21 -10.65
C ASN A 95 3.08 -10.80 -10.86
N ALA A 96 4.02 -10.61 -9.92
CA ALA A 96 5.33 -11.25 -9.95
C ALA A 96 5.21 -12.78 -9.95
N ALA A 97 4.40 -13.35 -9.04
CA ALA A 97 4.18 -14.79 -8.97
C ALA A 97 3.57 -15.35 -10.28
N ARG A 98 2.63 -14.63 -10.90
CA ARG A 98 2.00 -15.05 -12.17
C ARG A 98 2.96 -15.07 -13.35
N THR A 99 3.98 -14.22 -13.32
CA THR A 99 5.01 -14.15 -14.38
C THR A 99 6.27 -14.94 -14.06
N GLY A 100 6.32 -15.60 -12.90
CA GLY A 100 7.47 -16.40 -12.45
C GLY A 100 8.69 -15.56 -12.08
N ILE A 101 8.51 -14.27 -11.77
CA ILE A 101 9.59 -13.36 -11.42
C ILE A 101 9.84 -13.43 -9.91
N SER A 102 11.10 -13.75 -9.51
CA SER A 102 11.51 -13.68 -8.11
C SER A 102 11.61 -12.22 -7.65
N ILE A 103 10.98 -11.94 -6.52
CA ILE A 103 11.02 -10.61 -5.87
C ILE A 103 11.77 -10.63 -4.53
N VAL A 104 12.38 -11.76 -4.21
CA VAL A 104 13.15 -11.94 -2.96
C VAL A 104 14.33 -10.97 -2.93
N GLY A 105 14.49 -10.27 -1.82
CA GLY A 105 15.53 -9.26 -1.64
C GLY A 105 15.22 -7.89 -2.26
N GLY A 106 14.09 -7.77 -2.96
CA GLY A 106 13.65 -6.50 -3.55
C GLY A 106 13.13 -5.49 -2.54
N GLU A 107 12.90 -4.27 -3.01
CA GLU A 107 12.28 -3.18 -2.27
C GLU A 107 10.93 -2.81 -2.91
N MET A 108 9.95 -2.45 -2.08
CA MET A 108 8.62 -2.04 -2.54
C MET A 108 8.45 -0.54 -2.39
N TYR A 109 8.01 0.12 -3.46
CA TYR A 109 7.67 1.54 -3.48
C TYR A 109 6.17 1.68 -3.67
N ILE A 110 5.52 2.46 -2.79
CA ILE A 110 4.08 2.64 -2.77
C ILE A 110 3.77 4.13 -2.86
N SER A 111 2.89 4.51 -3.76
CA SER A 111 2.26 5.84 -3.78
C SER A 111 0.78 5.71 -3.48
N SER A 112 0.30 6.55 -2.59
CA SER A 112 -1.09 6.57 -2.14
C SER A 112 -1.64 7.99 -2.19
N GLU A 113 -2.85 8.12 -2.72
CA GLU A 113 -3.63 9.36 -2.73
C GLU A 113 -5.06 9.08 -2.28
N ARG A 114 -5.58 9.94 -1.43
CA ARG A 114 -6.99 9.89 -1.02
C ARG A 114 -7.87 10.62 -2.00
N ASN A 115 -8.99 10.03 -2.33
CA ASN A 115 -10.05 10.75 -3.03
C ASN A 115 -10.70 11.73 -2.04
N LYS A 116 -10.40 13.02 -2.20
CA LYS A 116 -10.91 14.07 -1.31
C LYS A 116 -12.44 14.12 -1.24
N ALA A 117 -13.13 13.82 -2.35
CA ALA A 117 -14.60 13.76 -2.37
C ALA A 117 -15.17 12.59 -1.57
N ALA A 118 -14.38 11.55 -1.33
CA ALA A 118 -14.74 10.38 -0.52
C ALA A 118 -14.17 10.45 0.90
N TYR A 119 -13.44 11.52 1.24
CA TYR A 119 -12.84 11.70 2.56
C TYR A 119 -13.91 12.10 3.59
N ASP A 120 -13.86 11.48 4.74
CA ASP A 120 -14.77 11.76 5.85
C ASP A 120 -13.98 11.79 7.16
N ALA A 121 -13.67 13.00 7.63
CA ALA A 121 -12.92 13.22 8.87
C ALA A 121 -13.63 12.67 10.11
N SER A 122 -14.98 12.63 10.10
CA SER A 122 -15.77 12.12 11.23
C SER A 122 -15.56 10.62 11.48
N ARG A 123 -15.05 9.89 10.47
CA ARG A 123 -14.75 8.45 10.54
C ARG A 123 -13.34 8.16 11.05
N GLY A 124 -12.61 9.12 11.58
CA GLY A 124 -11.23 8.97 12.05
C GLY A 124 -10.20 8.86 10.93
N GLU A 125 -10.57 9.22 9.70
CA GLU A 125 -9.62 9.35 8.59
C GLU A 125 -8.79 10.62 8.82
N ASN A 126 -7.48 10.50 9.07
CA ASN A 126 -6.57 11.62 9.30
C ASN A 126 -5.44 11.63 8.27
N ASP A 127 -4.69 12.73 8.21
CA ASP A 127 -3.56 12.94 7.31
C ASP A 127 -2.28 12.27 7.85
N ARG A 128 -2.34 10.95 8.08
CA ARG A 128 -1.18 10.15 8.45
C ARG A 128 -0.71 9.30 7.29
N ILE A 129 0.59 9.11 7.19
CA ILE A 129 1.16 8.03 6.38
C ILE A 129 0.93 6.74 7.16
N TYR A 130 -0.05 5.97 6.72
CA TYR A 130 -0.23 4.62 7.24
C TYR A 130 0.74 3.69 6.53
N GLY A 131 1.48 2.92 7.29
CA GLY A 131 2.23 1.79 6.74
C GLY A 131 1.32 0.78 6.03
N PRO A 132 1.89 -0.27 5.43
CA PRO A 132 1.10 -1.37 4.89
C PRO A 132 0.16 -1.93 5.95
N CYS A 133 -1.08 -2.28 5.57
CA CYS A 133 -2.03 -2.86 6.52
C CYS A 133 -1.55 -4.23 7.02
N LEU A 134 -2.17 -4.73 8.08
CA LEU A 134 -1.83 -6.02 8.72
C LEU A 134 -1.67 -7.16 7.71
N ILE A 135 -2.59 -7.28 6.76
CA ILE A 135 -2.55 -8.33 5.74
C ILE A 135 -1.35 -8.13 4.80
N CYS A 136 -1.13 -6.88 4.33
CA CYS A 136 -0.03 -6.58 3.43
C CYS A 136 1.34 -6.75 4.10
N LYS A 137 1.50 -6.39 5.38
CA LYS A 137 2.75 -6.64 6.14
C LYS A 137 3.11 -8.12 6.13
N LYS A 138 2.16 -9.01 6.40
CA LYS A 138 2.37 -10.47 6.38
C LYS A 138 2.83 -10.95 5.00
N LEU A 139 2.20 -10.47 3.94
CA LEU A 139 2.56 -10.85 2.57
C LEU A 139 3.92 -10.30 2.16
N ILE A 140 4.23 -9.04 2.46
CA ILE A 140 5.51 -8.39 2.16
C ILE A 140 6.66 -9.12 2.84
N ILE A 141 6.52 -9.41 4.14
CA ILE A 141 7.53 -10.14 4.91
C ILE A 141 7.74 -11.54 4.33
N ASN A 142 6.65 -12.26 4.06
CA ASN A 142 6.71 -13.63 3.56
C ASN A 142 7.22 -13.72 2.10
N ALA A 143 7.01 -12.68 1.31
CA ALA A 143 7.54 -12.57 -0.06
C ALA A 143 9.03 -12.23 -0.12
N GLY A 144 9.69 -11.99 1.00
CA GLY A 144 11.12 -11.69 1.07
C GLY A 144 11.48 -10.27 0.64
N ILE A 145 10.54 -9.33 0.66
CA ILE A 145 10.80 -7.90 0.46
C ILE A 145 11.57 -7.36 1.65
N THR A 146 12.63 -6.60 1.41
CA THR A 146 13.55 -6.13 2.46
C THR A 146 13.20 -4.75 3.00
N ARG A 147 12.57 -3.91 2.18
CA ARG A 147 12.20 -2.54 2.53
C ARG A 147 10.94 -2.09 1.83
N VAL A 148 10.16 -1.25 2.50
CA VAL A 148 8.97 -0.61 1.94
C VAL A 148 9.11 0.90 2.05
N HIS A 149 8.91 1.60 0.95
CA HIS A 149 8.88 3.06 0.87
C HIS A 149 7.47 3.49 0.49
N MET A 150 6.85 4.30 1.31
CA MET A 150 5.46 4.72 1.11
C MET A 150 5.35 6.23 1.07
N ARG A 151 4.79 6.75 -0.02
CA ARG A 151 4.37 8.14 -0.18
C ARG A 151 2.87 8.24 0.01
N GLU A 152 2.43 9.11 0.90
CA GLU A 152 1.03 9.60 0.91
C GLU A 152 1.03 11.01 0.32
N ARG A 153 0.35 11.20 -0.80
CA ARG A 153 0.34 12.47 -1.54
C ARG A 153 -0.21 13.60 -0.68
N GLY A 154 0.54 14.69 -0.58
CA GLY A 154 0.21 15.85 0.26
C GLY A 154 0.54 15.69 1.75
N VAL A 155 1.09 14.55 2.18
CA VAL A 155 1.48 14.28 3.58
C VAL A 155 2.99 14.07 3.72
N GLY A 156 3.59 13.21 2.90
CA GLY A 156 5.03 12.95 2.93
C GLY A 156 5.42 11.53 2.54
N VAL A 157 6.63 11.14 2.91
CA VAL A 157 7.20 9.81 2.65
C VAL A 157 7.67 9.18 3.95
N LYS A 158 7.43 7.88 4.11
CA LYS A 158 7.96 7.05 5.19
C LYS A 158 8.53 5.75 4.63
N SER A 159 9.67 5.33 5.16
CA SER A 159 10.32 4.06 4.81
C SER A 159 10.33 3.14 6.02
N TYR A 160 10.21 1.85 5.75
CA TYR A 160 10.22 0.79 6.75
C TYR A 160 11.16 -0.31 6.26
N ASP A 161 12.07 -0.78 7.08
CA ASP A 161 12.76 -2.03 6.82
C ASP A 161 11.93 -3.24 7.30
N VAL A 162 12.35 -4.44 6.92
CA VAL A 162 11.58 -5.65 7.27
C VAL A 162 11.57 -5.94 8.76
N ALA A 163 12.59 -5.52 9.53
CA ALA A 163 12.63 -5.69 10.98
C ALA A 163 11.59 -4.79 11.64
N GLU A 164 11.53 -3.52 11.24
CA GLU A 164 10.51 -2.58 11.69
C GLU A 164 9.09 -3.06 11.33
N LEU A 165 8.89 -3.62 10.14
CA LEU A 165 7.58 -4.19 9.76
C LEU A 165 7.17 -5.38 10.64
N LYS A 166 8.12 -6.21 11.07
CA LYS A 166 7.86 -7.32 12.01
C LYS A 166 7.48 -6.83 13.40
N GLU A 167 8.15 -5.80 13.88
CA GLU A 167 7.83 -5.17 15.18
C GLU A 167 6.42 -4.53 15.14
N LEU A 168 6.11 -3.78 14.09
CA LEU A 168 4.78 -3.18 13.90
C LEU A 168 3.68 -4.25 13.79
N LEU A 169 3.97 -5.38 13.14
CA LEU A 169 3.04 -6.50 13.05
C LEU A 169 2.74 -7.09 14.44
N ALA A 170 3.77 -7.32 15.25
CA ALA A 170 3.62 -7.85 16.60
C ALA A 170 2.84 -6.87 17.51
N GLN A 171 3.12 -5.57 17.41
CA GLN A 171 2.38 -4.53 18.16
C GLN A 171 0.88 -4.51 17.79
N GLU A 172 0.55 -4.56 16.51
CA GLU A 172 -0.84 -4.60 16.08
C GLU A 172 -1.57 -5.88 16.53
N GLU A 173 -0.88 -7.02 16.54
CA GLU A 173 -1.44 -8.28 17.07
C GLU A 173 -1.75 -8.19 18.56
N GLU A 174 -0.90 -7.56 19.35
CA GLU A 174 -1.16 -7.33 20.78
C GLU A 174 -2.29 -6.32 21.01
N GLU A 175 -2.40 -5.27 20.21
CA GLU A 175 -3.52 -4.34 20.28
C GLU A 175 -4.85 -5.03 19.97
N ILE A 176 -4.87 -5.89 18.95
CA ILE A 176 -6.06 -6.70 18.61
C ILE A 176 -6.43 -7.61 19.77
N LYS A 177 -5.47 -8.34 20.36
CA LYS A 177 -5.73 -9.19 21.53
C LYS A 177 -6.34 -8.41 22.70
N ARG A 178 -5.80 -7.23 23.01
CA ARG A 178 -6.34 -6.36 24.08
C ARG A 178 -7.77 -5.91 23.77
N SER A 179 -8.06 -5.58 22.51
CA SER A 179 -9.39 -5.13 22.10
C SER A 179 -10.46 -6.21 22.17
N LEU A 180 -10.06 -7.47 22.07
CA LEU A 180 -10.94 -8.65 22.11
C LEU A 180 -11.14 -9.23 23.52
N GLN A 181 -10.35 -8.78 24.51
CA GLN A 181 -10.55 -9.21 25.90
C GLN A 181 -11.86 -8.64 26.46
N PRO A 182 -12.70 -9.44 27.12
CA PRO A 182 -13.92 -8.95 27.73
C PRO A 182 -13.56 -7.93 28.80
N LYS A 183 -14.14 -6.71 28.70
CA LYS A 183 -14.02 -5.71 29.76
C LYS A 183 -14.55 -6.35 31.06
N THR A 184 -13.66 -6.64 31.99
CA THR A 184 -14.03 -7.09 33.33
C THR A 184 -15.00 -6.06 33.90
N LYS A 185 -16.27 -6.46 34.10
CA LYS A 185 -17.22 -5.61 34.80
C LYS A 185 -16.67 -5.39 36.19
N GLU A 186 -16.22 -4.20 36.50
CA GLU A 186 -16.02 -3.79 37.87
C GLU A 186 -17.36 -3.98 38.61
N LYS A 187 -17.42 -4.97 39.48
CA LYS A 187 -18.52 -5.14 40.42
C LYS A 187 -18.49 -3.93 41.38
N LYS A 188 -19.46 -3.06 41.22
CA LYS A 188 -19.81 -2.09 42.24
C LYS A 188 -20.49 -2.82 43.40
#